data_be62ee7c922766756044a43e0a7253ee
#
_entry.id   be62ee7c922766756044a43e0a7253ee
#
_cell.length_a   1.000
_cell.length_b   1.000
_cell.length_c   1.000
_cell.angle_alpha   90.00
_cell.angle_beta   90.00
_cell.angle_gamma   90.00
#
_symmetry.space_group_name_H-M   'P 1'
#
loop_
_entity.id
_entity.type
_entity.pdbx_description
1 polymer ?
#
loop_
_entity_poly.entity_id
_entity_poly.type
_entity_poly.pdbx_seq_one_letter_code
_entity_poly.pdbx_strand_id
1 'polypeptide(L)'
;MTTQLSHINAAGEANMVDVGDKDLSQRVAVAAGVLVMQEATMAAIKGNQLAKGEVLAVARIAGIQAAKRCADLIPLCHPLALTKVQIEFAELSDTELEVRALCKVTGQTGVEMEALSAVSVAALTVYDMCKAIDK
;
A
#
# COMPACT_ATOMS: atom_id res chain seq x y z
N MET A 1 19.42 -4.32 -23.39
CA MET A 1 18.55 -3.81 -22.30
C MET A 1 18.03 -2.43 -22.69
N THR A 2 16.75 -2.25 -22.63
CA THR A 2 16.15 -0.93 -22.90
C THR A 2 16.28 -0.01 -21.68
N THR A 3 16.58 1.27 -21.92
CA THR A 3 16.61 2.30 -20.89
C THR A 3 15.35 3.18 -20.92
N GLN A 4 14.40 2.88 -21.80
CA GLN A 4 13.17 3.65 -21.92
C GLN A 4 12.23 3.36 -20.77
N LEU A 5 11.63 4.42 -20.21
CA LEU A 5 10.62 4.30 -19.17
C LEU A 5 9.33 3.74 -19.75
N SER A 6 8.70 2.76 -19.07
CA SER A 6 7.53 2.05 -19.59
C SER A 6 6.29 2.93 -19.77
N HIS A 7 6.14 4.00 -18.95
CA HIS A 7 4.98 4.90 -19.01
C HIS A 7 5.22 6.15 -19.84
N ILE A 8 6.28 6.16 -20.63
CA ILE A 8 6.62 7.28 -21.54
C ILE A 8 6.65 6.74 -22.96
N ASN A 9 5.84 7.30 -23.85
CA ASN A 9 5.82 6.89 -25.26
C ASN A 9 6.99 7.48 -26.04
N ALA A 10 7.10 7.16 -27.34
CA ALA A 10 8.19 7.62 -28.19
C ALA A 10 8.24 9.15 -28.31
N ALA A 11 7.13 9.86 -28.11
CA ALA A 11 7.06 11.31 -28.12
C ALA A 11 7.38 11.95 -26.77
N GLY A 12 7.72 11.19 -25.75
CA GLY A 12 8.04 11.67 -24.41
C GLY A 12 6.82 11.95 -23.54
N GLU A 13 5.65 11.52 -23.95
CA GLU A 13 4.39 11.78 -23.25
C GLU A 13 4.03 10.60 -22.34
N ALA A 14 3.42 10.90 -21.18
CA ALA A 14 2.94 9.89 -20.26
C ALA A 14 1.78 9.11 -20.87
N ASN A 15 1.77 7.80 -20.71
CA ASN A 15 0.69 6.94 -21.18
C ASN A 15 0.59 5.67 -20.35
N MET A 16 -0.62 5.12 -20.30
CA MET A 16 -0.85 3.82 -19.67
C MET A 16 -0.40 2.72 -20.65
N VAL A 17 0.44 1.81 -20.17
CA VAL A 17 1.01 0.74 -21.00
C VAL A 17 -0.09 -0.21 -21.46
N ASP A 18 -0.01 -0.64 -22.74
CA ASP A 18 -0.89 -1.68 -23.28
C ASP A 18 -0.41 -3.05 -22.81
N VAL A 19 -1.25 -3.76 -22.05
CA VAL A 19 -0.97 -5.12 -21.55
C VAL A 19 -1.89 -6.16 -22.19
N GLY A 20 -2.66 -5.78 -23.22
CA GLY A 20 -3.66 -6.65 -23.85
C GLY A 20 -3.08 -7.93 -24.46
N ASP A 21 -1.81 -7.91 -24.87
CA ASP A 21 -1.14 -9.06 -25.49
C ASP A 21 -0.46 -9.99 -24.47
N LYS A 22 -0.48 -9.64 -23.19
CA LYS A 22 0.13 -10.48 -22.15
C LYS A 22 -0.83 -11.60 -21.75
N ASP A 23 -0.26 -12.77 -21.47
CA ASP A 23 -1.01 -13.90 -20.96
C ASP A 23 -1.52 -13.66 -19.55
N LEU A 24 -2.68 -14.24 -19.26
CA LEU A 24 -3.20 -14.27 -17.89
C LEU A 24 -2.36 -15.22 -17.05
N SER A 25 -1.95 -14.76 -15.87
CA SER A 25 -1.29 -15.60 -14.89
C SER A 25 -1.64 -15.13 -13.48
N GLN A 26 -1.48 -16.02 -12.51
CA GLN A 26 -1.62 -15.65 -11.11
C GLN A 26 -0.43 -14.79 -10.71
N ARG A 27 -0.70 -13.61 -10.17
CA ARG A 27 0.31 -12.63 -9.76
C ARG A 27 0.18 -12.37 -8.27
N VAL A 28 1.32 -12.30 -7.59
CA VAL A 28 1.39 -12.02 -6.16
C VAL A 28 2.47 -10.96 -5.94
N ALA A 29 2.17 -9.97 -5.13
CA ALA A 29 3.16 -9.00 -4.68
C ALA A 29 3.05 -8.80 -3.18
N VAL A 30 4.20 -8.61 -2.53
CA VAL A 30 4.29 -8.23 -1.13
C VAL A 30 5.10 -6.94 -1.05
N ALA A 31 4.56 -5.95 -0.36
CA ALA A 31 5.24 -4.70 -0.06
C ALA A 31 5.31 -4.51 1.44
N ALA A 32 6.30 -3.77 1.91
CA ALA A 32 6.44 -3.45 3.32
C ALA A 32 7.01 -2.04 3.48
N GLY A 33 6.67 -1.41 4.60
CA GLY A 33 7.22 -0.13 4.99
C GLY A 33 7.28 -0.05 6.51
N VAL A 34 8.09 0.87 7.02
CA VAL A 34 8.28 1.04 8.46
C VAL A 34 7.92 2.47 8.84
N LEU A 35 7.07 2.59 9.87
CA LEU A 35 6.84 3.87 10.53
C LEU A 35 7.78 3.97 11.73
N VAL A 36 8.47 5.10 11.83
CA VAL A 36 9.29 5.43 13.00
C VAL A 36 8.51 6.41 13.85
N MET A 37 8.43 6.15 15.15
CA MET A 37 7.62 6.92 16.07
C MET A 37 8.27 6.99 17.45
N GLN A 38 7.71 7.81 18.33
CA GLN A 38 8.13 7.85 19.73
C GLN A 38 7.64 6.61 20.47
N GLU A 39 8.36 6.23 21.52
CA GLU A 39 7.96 5.10 22.38
C GLU A 39 6.53 5.27 22.93
N ALA A 40 6.18 6.50 23.35
CA ALA A 40 4.86 6.81 23.88
C ALA A 40 3.77 6.57 22.84
N THR A 41 4.05 6.83 21.57
CA THR A 41 3.11 6.61 20.48
C THR A 41 2.85 5.14 20.27
N MET A 42 3.92 4.33 20.25
CA MET A 42 3.79 2.86 20.14
C MET A 42 2.98 2.31 21.31
N ALA A 43 3.25 2.78 22.52
CA ALA A 43 2.51 2.36 23.71
C ALA A 43 1.01 2.70 23.60
N ALA A 44 0.69 3.89 23.09
CA ALA A 44 -0.69 4.32 22.89
C ALA A 44 -1.42 3.47 21.83
N ILE A 45 -0.76 3.10 20.75
CA ILE A 45 -1.31 2.20 19.74
C ILE A 45 -1.61 0.82 20.35
N LYS A 46 -0.65 0.25 21.06
CA LYS A 46 -0.80 -1.06 21.70
C LYS A 46 -1.87 -1.07 22.79
N GLY A 47 -1.98 0.02 23.52
CA GLY A 47 -2.97 0.17 24.59
C GLY A 47 -4.34 0.63 24.10
N ASN A 48 -4.51 0.89 22.81
CA ASN A 48 -5.74 1.40 22.21
C ASN A 48 -6.22 2.70 22.86
N GLN A 49 -5.27 3.62 23.12
CA GLN A 49 -5.49 4.85 23.91
C GLN A 49 -5.65 6.10 23.06
N LEU A 50 -5.86 5.98 21.76
CA LEU A 50 -5.97 7.12 20.85
C LEU A 50 -7.43 7.54 20.68
N ALA A 51 -7.64 8.86 20.57
CA ALA A 51 -8.98 9.45 20.52
C ALA A 51 -9.81 8.98 19.32
N LYS A 52 -9.18 8.66 18.20
CA LYS A 52 -9.85 8.21 16.98
C LYS A 52 -10.19 6.71 16.97
N GLY A 53 -9.85 5.98 18.03
CA GLY A 53 -10.18 4.57 18.18
C GLY A 53 -9.02 3.64 17.87
N GLU A 54 -9.32 2.42 17.45
CA GLU A 54 -8.32 1.37 17.21
C GLU A 54 -7.56 1.64 15.92
N VAL A 55 -6.30 2.05 16.06
CA VAL A 55 -5.46 2.52 14.96
C VAL A 55 -5.23 1.44 13.92
N LEU A 56 -4.81 0.25 14.34
CA LEU A 56 -4.41 -0.79 13.39
C LEU A 56 -5.61 -1.35 12.63
N ALA A 57 -6.78 -1.45 13.26
CA ALA A 57 -7.99 -1.88 12.57
C ALA A 57 -8.40 -0.89 11.48
N VAL A 58 -8.36 0.40 11.79
CA VAL A 58 -8.72 1.46 10.82
C VAL A 58 -7.70 1.51 9.69
N ALA A 59 -6.41 1.43 10.03
CA ALA A 59 -5.34 1.45 9.03
C ALA A 59 -5.40 0.24 8.10
N ARG A 60 -5.74 -0.93 8.62
CA ARG A 60 -5.91 -2.14 7.81
C ARG A 60 -7.01 -1.95 6.77
N ILE A 61 -8.17 -1.46 7.19
CA ILE A 61 -9.28 -1.21 6.27
C ILE A 61 -8.89 -0.18 5.21
N ALA A 62 -8.23 0.90 5.63
CA ALA A 62 -7.78 1.95 4.71
C ALA A 62 -6.81 1.39 3.65
N GLY A 63 -5.87 0.54 4.08
CA GLY A 63 -4.93 -0.09 3.15
C GLY A 63 -5.61 -1.04 2.17
N ILE A 64 -6.57 -1.84 2.64
CA ILE A 64 -7.34 -2.73 1.77
C ILE A 64 -8.11 -1.90 0.72
N GLN A 65 -8.76 -0.83 1.14
CA GLN A 65 -9.47 0.06 0.20
C GLN A 65 -8.52 0.70 -0.80
N ALA A 66 -7.33 1.12 -0.38
CA ALA A 66 -6.34 1.71 -1.27
C ALA A 66 -5.88 0.71 -2.34
N ALA A 67 -5.64 -0.54 -1.97
CA ALA A 67 -5.30 -1.59 -2.94
C ALA A 67 -6.41 -1.75 -3.98
N LYS A 68 -7.66 -1.79 -3.55
CA LYS A 68 -8.83 -1.95 -4.42
C LYS A 68 -9.07 -0.73 -5.32
N ARG A 69 -8.56 0.43 -4.95
CA ARG A 69 -8.73 1.70 -5.69
C ARG A 69 -7.41 2.22 -6.25
N CYS A 70 -6.43 1.36 -6.43
CA CYS A 70 -5.09 1.78 -6.86
C CYS A 70 -5.14 2.57 -8.17
N ALA A 71 -5.95 2.15 -9.14
CA ALA A 71 -6.07 2.86 -10.41
C ALA A 71 -6.64 4.28 -10.26
N ASP A 72 -7.41 4.54 -9.22
CA ASP A 72 -7.92 5.89 -8.91
C ASP A 72 -6.85 6.77 -8.29
N LEU A 73 -5.86 6.17 -7.62
CA LEU A 73 -4.79 6.88 -6.92
C LEU A 73 -3.56 7.09 -7.79
N ILE A 74 -3.26 6.12 -8.64
CA ILE A 74 -2.07 6.11 -9.49
C ILE A 74 -2.53 6.22 -10.95
N PRO A 75 -2.32 7.37 -11.59
CA PRO A 75 -3.02 7.70 -12.85
C PRO A 75 -2.82 6.72 -14.01
N LEU A 76 -1.62 6.14 -14.12
CA LEU A 76 -1.30 5.26 -15.26
C LEU A 76 -1.36 3.78 -14.91
N CYS A 77 -1.96 3.44 -13.77
CA CYS A 77 -2.14 2.07 -13.31
C CYS A 77 -3.42 1.48 -13.90
N HIS A 78 -3.35 0.21 -14.31
CA HIS A 78 -4.54 -0.49 -14.81
C HIS A 78 -5.46 -0.88 -13.65
N PRO A 79 -6.79 -0.78 -13.81
CA PRO A 79 -7.70 -1.32 -12.80
C PRO A 79 -7.64 -2.85 -12.79
N LEU A 80 -7.53 -3.44 -11.60
CA LEU A 80 -7.39 -4.88 -11.42
C LEU A 80 -8.45 -5.39 -10.45
N ALA A 81 -8.98 -6.58 -10.75
CA ALA A 81 -9.91 -7.27 -9.86
C ALA A 81 -9.10 -8.19 -8.93
N LEU A 82 -8.70 -7.66 -7.78
CA LEU A 82 -7.87 -8.39 -6.81
C LEU A 82 -8.64 -9.56 -6.22
N THR A 83 -7.96 -10.71 -6.10
CA THR A 83 -8.54 -11.90 -5.47
C THR A 83 -8.19 -11.98 -3.98
N LYS A 84 -7.14 -11.28 -3.55
CA LYS A 84 -6.76 -11.22 -2.13
C LYS A 84 -6.00 -9.94 -1.84
N VAL A 85 -6.32 -9.32 -0.70
CA VAL A 85 -5.54 -8.25 -0.08
C VAL A 85 -5.40 -8.59 1.39
N GLN A 86 -4.18 -8.67 1.89
CA GLN A 86 -3.90 -8.96 3.30
C GLN A 86 -2.90 -7.94 3.83
N ILE A 87 -3.24 -7.31 4.95
CA ILE A 87 -2.36 -6.32 5.59
C ILE A 87 -2.06 -6.79 7.01
N GLU A 88 -0.78 -6.80 7.34
CA GLU A 88 -0.28 -7.19 8.65
C GLU A 88 0.61 -6.10 9.21
N PHE A 89 0.60 -6.00 10.54
CA PHE A 89 1.44 -5.07 11.28
C PHE A 89 2.34 -5.86 12.21
N ALA A 90 3.60 -5.42 12.33
CA ALA A 90 4.57 -6.03 13.25
C ALA A 90 5.34 -4.93 13.97
N GLU A 91 5.41 -5.04 15.30
CA GLU A 91 6.26 -4.19 16.10
C GLU A 91 7.70 -4.70 15.99
N LEU A 92 8.57 -3.93 15.33
CA LEU A 92 9.98 -4.30 15.17
C LEU A 92 10.81 -3.87 16.36
N SER A 93 10.42 -2.77 17.02
CA SER A 93 11.06 -2.24 18.21
C SER A 93 10.06 -1.32 18.92
N ASP A 94 10.47 -0.69 20.02
CA ASP A 94 9.62 0.26 20.74
C ASP A 94 9.27 1.51 19.93
N THR A 95 9.97 1.75 18.81
CA THR A 95 9.81 2.95 17.97
C THR A 95 9.54 2.62 16.51
N GLU A 96 9.43 1.36 16.13
CA GLU A 96 9.29 0.97 14.72
C GLU A 96 8.13 -0.01 14.54
N LEU A 97 7.18 0.40 13.68
CA LEU A 97 6.03 -0.43 13.30
C LEU A 97 6.12 -0.75 11.81
N GLU A 98 6.20 -2.03 11.48
CA GLU A 98 6.17 -2.46 10.09
C GLU A 98 4.73 -2.63 9.62
N VAL A 99 4.45 -2.17 8.40
CA VAL A 99 3.22 -2.44 7.66
C VAL A 99 3.60 -3.31 6.48
N ARG A 100 2.93 -4.44 6.31
CA ARG A 100 3.19 -5.37 5.22
C ARG A 100 1.88 -5.69 4.51
N ALA A 101 1.88 -5.62 3.18
CA ALA A 101 0.71 -5.92 2.38
C ALA A 101 1.02 -6.98 1.35
N LEU A 102 0.09 -7.93 1.20
CA LEU A 102 0.12 -8.94 0.16
C LEU A 102 -1.11 -8.76 -0.72
N CYS A 103 -0.92 -8.70 -2.05
CA CYS A 103 -1.99 -8.63 -3.02
C CYS A 103 -1.86 -9.76 -4.03
N LYS A 104 -3.01 -10.32 -4.45
CA LYS A 104 -3.08 -11.35 -5.50
C LYS A 104 -4.10 -10.96 -6.56
N VAL A 105 -3.79 -11.32 -7.79
CA VAL A 105 -4.69 -11.18 -8.92
C VAL A 105 -4.39 -12.27 -9.95
N THR A 106 -5.39 -12.68 -10.72
CA THR A 106 -5.16 -13.38 -11.98
C THR A 106 -5.34 -12.34 -13.07
N GLY A 107 -4.26 -12.01 -13.78
CA GLY A 107 -4.30 -10.90 -14.70
C GLY A 107 -3.09 -10.85 -15.62
N GLN A 108 -3.03 -9.79 -16.42
CA GLN A 108 -2.03 -9.57 -17.46
C GLN A 108 -0.87 -8.69 -16.99
N THR A 109 -0.94 -8.17 -15.76
CA THR A 109 0.11 -7.33 -15.18
C THR A 109 0.29 -7.68 -13.70
N GLY A 110 1.40 -7.22 -13.11
CA GLY A 110 1.68 -7.43 -11.70
C GLY A 110 0.79 -6.57 -10.80
N VAL A 111 0.87 -6.83 -9.49
CA VAL A 111 0.09 -6.16 -8.45
C VAL A 111 0.96 -5.39 -7.46
N GLU A 112 2.18 -5.06 -7.84
CA GLU A 112 3.11 -4.34 -6.97
C GLU A 112 2.59 -2.96 -6.58
N MET A 113 1.92 -2.24 -7.49
CA MET A 113 1.37 -0.91 -7.19
C MET A 113 0.23 -1.00 -6.18
N GLU A 114 -0.59 -2.04 -6.27
CA GLU A 114 -1.66 -2.29 -5.31
C GLU A 114 -1.10 -2.56 -3.92
N ALA A 115 -0.07 -3.38 -3.83
CA ALA A 115 0.58 -3.68 -2.56
C ALA A 115 1.28 -2.44 -1.97
N LEU A 116 1.98 -1.67 -2.78
CA LEU A 116 2.65 -0.43 -2.36
C LEU A 116 1.63 0.64 -1.93
N SER A 117 0.53 0.79 -2.67
CA SER A 117 -0.55 1.71 -2.30
C SER A 117 -1.18 1.31 -0.96
N ALA A 118 -1.40 0.03 -0.75
CA ALA A 118 -1.93 -0.49 0.51
C ALA A 118 -1.04 -0.12 1.69
N VAL A 119 0.26 -0.35 1.59
CA VAL A 119 1.24 0.00 2.64
C VAL A 119 1.25 1.50 2.87
N SER A 120 1.29 2.29 1.80
CA SER A 120 1.39 3.75 1.88
C SER A 120 0.18 4.36 2.59
N VAL A 121 -1.03 3.94 2.22
CA VAL A 121 -2.26 4.50 2.81
C VAL A 121 -2.49 3.96 4.22
N ALA A 122 -2.15 2.70 4.49
CA ALA A 122 -2.21 2.18 5.85
C ALA A 122 -1.27 2.97 6.77
N ALA A 123 -0.03 3.21 6.32
CA ALA A 123 0.94 4.01 7.09
C ALA A 123 0.47 5.45 7.28
N LEU A 124 -0.06 6.07 6.24
CA LEU A 124 -0.60 7.43 6.31
C LEU A 124 -1.77 7.49 7.30
N THR A 125 -2.59 6.47 7.36
CA THR A 125 -3.71 6.38 8.30
C THR A 125 -3.21 6.28 9.73
N VAL A 126 -2.18 5.47 10.00
CA VAL A 126 -1.53 5.41 11.31
C VAL A 126 -1.05 6.82 11.71
N TYR A 127 -0.36 7.51 10.79
CA TYR A 127 0.10 8.87 11.04
C TYR A 127 -1.06 9.80 11.38
N ASP A 128 -2.12 9.80 10.59
CA ASP A 128 -3.28 10.65 10.82
C ASP A 128 -3.89 10.42 12.20
N MET A 129 -4.00 9.17 12.61
CA MET A 129 -4.61 8.82 13.89
C MET A 129 -3.70 9.14 15.08
N CYS A 130 -2.38 9.22 14.86
CA CYS A 130 -1.39 9.48 15.92
C CYS A 130 -0.87 10.91 15.95
N LYS A 131 -1.14 11.73 14.94
CA LYS A 131 -0.50 13.04 14.80
C LYS A 131 -0.79 14.02 15.93
N ALA A 132 -1.85 13.79 16.71
CA ALA A 132 -2.16 14.61 17.87
C ALA A 132 -1.10 14.49 18.97
N ILE A 133 -0.42 13.34 19.04
CA ILE A 133 0.60 13.08 20.06
C ILE A 133 2.01 12.95 19.48
N ASP A 134 2.13 12.77 18.16
CA ASP A 134 3.43 12.53 17.51
C ASP A 134 3.37 12.97 16.05
N LYS A 135 3.85 14.15 15.77
CA LYS A 135 3.88 14.69 14.40
C LYS A 135 5.17 14.38 13.68
#